data_e6fc910caf1b758503aec637e7fe307a
#
_entry.id   e6fc910caf1b758503aec637e7fe307a
#
_cell.length_a   1.000
_cell.length_b   1.000
_cell.length_c   1.000
_cell.angle_alpha   90.00
_cell.angle_beta   90.00
_cell.angle_gamma   90.00
#
_symmetry.space_group_name_H-M   'P 1'
#
loop_
_entity.id
_entity.type
_entity.pdbx_description
1 polymer ?
#
loop_
_entity_poly.entity_id
_entity_poly.type
_entity_poly.pdbx_seq_one_letter_code
_entity_poly.pdbx_strand_id
1 'polypeptide(L)'
;AMDNKEQCRKLANRIYELDEKVYKTSGSGLGKTFTGEKARVLDDLTMLIVSNPQGHLLRSELALIGNMARSIRNKEARHDLLVEYNDILEEIANLPMSFGSVDIVDKDLADMNSSILSKKFSEKDHLVICISRSHGSAGTDIGFALAEALHINYYDESVLNQILDRRDAKEFGADAAKVSDFKRYHGLSKKDASFFRQSALIC
;
A
#
# COMPACT_ATOMS: atom_id res chain seq x y z
N ALA A 1 -4.48 -29.97 11.19
CA ALA A 1 -4.77 -28.59 10.78
C ALA A 1 -3.57 -27.73 11.18
N MET A 2 -3.06 -26.95 10.22
CA MET A 2 -1.96 -26.04 10.47
C MET A 2 -2.41 -24.95 11.45
N ASP A 3 -1.58 -24.67 12.45
CA ASP A 3 -1.88 -23.61 13.40
C ASP A 3 -2.06 -22.27 12.64
N ASN A 4 -3.10 -21.54 12.99
CA ASN A 4 -3.43 -20.25 12.38
C ASN A 4 -2.22 -19.29 12.41
N LYS A 5 -1.45 -19.32 13.48
CA LYS A 5 -0.23 -18.51 13.62
C LYS A 5 0.86 -18.93 12.63
N GLU A 6 1.02 -20.23 12.38
CA GLU A 6 1.97 -20.74 11.38
C GLU A 6 1.58 -20.30 9.96
N GLN A 7 0.30 -20.33 9.62
CA GLN A 7 -0.20 -19.82 8.35
C GLN A 7 0.07 -18.33 8.21
N CYS A 8 -0.17 -17.54 9.23
CA CYS A 8 0.16 -16.11 9.23
C CYS A 8 1.66 -15.85 9.09
N ARG A 9 2.51 -16.68 9.68
CA ARG A 9 3.96 -16.57 9.53
C ARG A 9 4.42 -16.89 8.11
N LYS A 10 3.83 -17.86 7.46
CA LYS A 10 4.10 -18.16 6.04
C LYS A 10 3.70 -17.01 5.14
N LEU A 11 2.55 -16.40 5.39
CA LEU A 11 2.12 -15.19 4.68
C LEU A 11 3.06 -14.01 4.91
N ALA A 12 3.48 -13.79 6.15
CA ALA A 12 4.46 -12.74 6.47
C ALA A 12 5.78 -12.94 5.70
N ASN A 13 6.27 -14.15 5.61
CA ASN A 13 7.44 -14.48 4.79
C ASN A 13 7.23 -14.17 3.31
N ARG A 14 6.10 -14.55 2.74
CA ARG A 14 5.76 -14.28 1.34
C ARG A 14 5.68 -12.78 1.06
N ILE A 15 5.08 -12.02 1.96
CA ILE A 15 4.99 -10.55 1.86
C ILE A 15 6.40 -9.93 1.92
N TYR A 16 7.23 -10.37 2.84
CA TYR A 16 8.60 -9.89 2.97
C TYR A 16 9.44 -10.18 1.71
N GLU A 17 9.36 -11.39 1.19
CA GLU A 17 10.07 -11.80 -0.03
C GLU A 17 9.56 -11.04 -1.26
N LEU A 18 8.26 -10.81 -1.35
CA LEU A 18 7.68 -10.00 -2.43
C LEU A 18 8.20 -8.56 -2.38
N ASP A 19 8.25 -7.95 -1.20
CA ASP A 19 8.81 -6.60 -1.02
C ASP A 19 10.26 -6.53 -1.52
N GLU A 20 11.08 -7.52 -1.21
CA GLU A 20 12.47 -7.58 -1.71
C GLU A 20 12.55 -7.70 -3.23
N LYS A 21 11.75 -8.59 -3.83
CA LYS A 21 11.71 -8.77 -5.29
C LYS A 21 11.27 -7.51 -6.00
N VAL A 22 10.21 -6.88 -5.51
CA VAL A 22 9.68 -5.63 -6.05
C VAL A 22 10.72 -4.51 -5.95
N TYR A 23 11.36 -4.38 -4.81
CA TYR A 23 12.41 -3.38 -4.61
C TYR A 23 13.60 -3.57 -5.57
N LYS A 24 14.08 -4.80 -5.71
CA LYS A 24 15.20 -5.11 -6.62
C LYS A 24 14.85 -4.85 -8.08
N THR A 25 13.61 -5.06 -8.47
CA THR A 25 13.15 -4.94 -9.86
C THR A 25 12.72 -3.53 -10.22
N SER A 26 12.10 -2.80 -9.29
CA SER A 26 11.55 -1.47 -9.56
C SER A 26 12.60 -0.39 -9.78
N GLY A 27 13.79 -0.56 -9.21
CA GLY A 27 14.81 0.49 -9.21
C GLY A 27 14.33 1.79 -8.55
N SER A 28 13.22 1.74 -7.80
CA SER A 28 12.67 2.91 -7.13
C SER A 28 13.64 3.40 -6.05
N GLY A 29 13.90 4.69 -6.03
CA GLY A 29 14.76 5.28 -5.03
C GLY A 29 14.16 5.35 -3.62
N LEU A 30 12.97 4.79 -3.40
CA LEU A 30 12.23 4.86 -2.15
C LEU A 30 12.60 3.77 -1.14
N GLY A 31 13.33 2.73 -1.55
CA GLY A 31 13.71 1.63 -0.67
C GLY A 31 12.60 0.60 -0.46
N LYS A 32 12.93 -0.45 0.27
CA LYS A 32 11.98 -1.51 0.63
C LYS A 32 10.90 -0.99 1.57
N THR A 33 9.71 -1.59 1.55
CA THR A 33 8.63 -1.28 2.49
C THR A 33 9.04 -1.65 3.92
N PHE A 34 9.63 -2.83 4.09
CA PHE A 34 10.10 -3.30 5.39
C PHE A 34 11.59 -3.06 5.55
N THR A 35 11.95 -2.32 6.58
CA THR A 35 13.33 -1.98 6.95
C THR A 35 13.66 -2.53 8.32
N GLY A 36 14.93 -2.84 8.54
CA GLY A 36 15.42 -3.39 9.80
C GLY A 36 15.78 -4.87 9.72
N GLU A 37 15.95 -5.50 10.87
CA GLU A 37 16.30 -6.92 10.97
C GLU A 37 15.15 -7.82 10.50
N LYS A 38 15.43 -8.76 9.61
CA LYS A 38 14.42 -9.64 9.01
C LYS A 38 13.57 -10.38 10.05
N ALA A 39 14.20 -10.96 11.06
CA ALA A 39 13.51 -11.71 12.09
C ALA A 39 12.46 -10.86 12.84
N ARG A 40 12.82 -9.63 13.18
CA ARG A 40 11.92 -8.69 13.84
C ARG A 40 10.78 -8.25 12.92
N VAL A 41 11.08 -7.94 11.67
CA VAL A 41 10.07 -7.57 10.67
C VAL A 41 9.06 -8.70 10.49
N LEU A 42 9.51 -9.94 10.37
CA LEU A 42 8.65 -11.11 10.23
C LEU A 42 7.77 -11.33 11.46
N ASP A 43 8.30 -11.13 12.66
CA ASP A 43 7.51 -11.25 13.89
C ASP A 43 6.44 -10.15 13.96
N ASP A 44 6.80 -8.91 13.70
CA ASP A 44 5.87 -7.77 13.70
C ASP A 44 4.77 -7.95 12.65
N LEU A 45 5.14 -8.37 11.44
CA LEU A 45 4.20 -8.61 10.35
C LEU A 45 3.28 -9.79 10.66
N THR A 46 3.80 -10.88 11.22
CA THR A 46 2.99 -12.03 11.65
C THR A 46 1.97 -11.60 12.69
N MET A 47 2.37 -10.84 13.70
CA MET A 47 1.45 -10.33 14.73
C MET A 47 0.40 -9.40 14.15
N LEU A 48 0.74 -8.58 13.17
CA LEU A 48 -0.18 -7.70 12.50
C LEU A 48 -1.26 -8.50 11.74
N ILE A 49 -0.87 -9.56 11.04
CA ILE A 49 -1.80 -10.45 10.32
C ILE A 49 -2.70 -11.20 11.30
N VAL A 50 -2.14 -11.74 12.38
CA VAL A 50 -2.90 -12.47 13.41
C VAL A 50 -3.93 -11.58 14.10
N SER A 51 -3.55 -10.36 14.43
CA SER A 51 -4.42 -9.44 15.18
C SER A 51 -5.55 -8.86 14.33
N ASN A 52 -5.26 -8.49 13.08
CA ASN A 52 -6.26 -7.94 12.18
C ASN A 52 -5.83 -8.04 10.72
N PRO A 53 -6.09 -9.17 10.04
CA PRO A 53 -5.69 -9.38 8.64
C PRO A 53 -6.32 -8.39 7.66
N GLN A 54 -7.48 -7.83 8.00
CA GLN A 54 -8.18 -6.82 7.21
C GLN A 54 -7.91 -5.40 7.71
N GLY A 55 -6.97 -5.25 8.63
CA GLY A 55 -6.70 -3.99 9.29
C GLY A 55 -5.99 -2.97 8.42
N HIS A 56 -6.23 -1.72 8.75
CA HIS A 56 -5.66 -0.56 8.07
C HIS A 56 -4.12 -0.57 8.01
N LEU A 57 -3.45 -0.98 9.07
CA LEU A 57 -1.98 -1.01 9.11
C LEU A 57 -1.39 -1.98 8.10
N LEU A 58 -1.96 -3.19 8.00
CA LEU A 58 -1.51 -4.18 7.02
C LEU A 58 -1.81 -3.72 5.60
N ARG A 59 -2.97 -3.15 5.35
CA ARG A 59 -3.34 -2.63 4.02
C ARG A 59 -2.41 -1.53 3.55
N SER A 60 -2.02 -0.62 4.42
CA SER A 60 -1.07 0.44 4.09
C SER A 60 0.30 -0.13 3.67
N GLU A 61 0.80 -1.15 4.37
CA GLU A 61 2.05 -1.83 4.01
C GLU A 61 1.93 -2.53 2.65
N LEU A 62 0.84 -3.25 2.42
CA LEU A 62 0.58 -3.93 1.15
C LEU A 62 0.41 -2.93 0.00
N ALA A 63 -0.26 -1.81 0.23
CA ALA A 63 -0.43 -0.77 -0.78
C ALA A 63 0.91 -0.20 -1.25
N LEU A 64 1.88 -0.01 -0.37
CA LEU A 64 3.23 0.44 -0.74
C LEU A 64 3.91 -0.55 -1.68
N ILE A 65 3.81 -1.85 -1.39
CA ILE A 65 4.37 -2.91 -2.24
C ILE A 65 3.68 -2.91 -3.60
N GLY A 66 2.35 -2.87 -3.63
CA GLY A 66 1.56 -2.85 -4.86
C GLY A 66 1.86 -1.63 -5.73
N ASN A 67 1.96 -0.45 -5.14
CA ASN A 67 2.30 0.78 -5.85
C ASN A 67 3.69 0.70 -6.49
N MET A 68 4.68 0.16 -5.78
CA MET A 68 6.02 -0.05 -6.34
C MET A 68 6.00 -1.08 -7.47
N ALA A 69 5.26 -2.18 -7.31
CA ALA A 69 5.14 -3.22 -8.33
C ALA A 69 4.54 -2.66 -9.63
N ARG A 70 3.52 -1.81 -9.54
CA ARG A 70 2.91 -1.16 -10.71
C ARG A 70 3.84 -0.18 -11.42
N SER A 71 4.85 0.36 -10.74
CA SER A 71 5.85 1.25 -11.32
C SER A 71 6.97 0.53 -12.11
N ILE A 72 7.03 -0.78 -12.07
CA ILE A 72 8.04 -1.58 -12.77
C ILE A 72 7.88 -1.40 -14.27
N ARG A 73 8.96 -1.02 -14.95
CA ARG A 73 8.92 -0.73 -16.39
C ARG A 73 8.85 -1.98 -17.25
N ASN A 74 9.52 -3.05 -16.85
CA ASN A 74 9.46 -4.33 -17.57
C ASN A 74 8.08 -4.94 -17.39
N LYS A 75 7.32 -5.08 -18.49
CA LYS A 75 5.93 -5.55 -18.47
C LYS A 75 5.78 -6.97 -17.94
N GLU A 76 6.70 -7.87 -18.31
CA GLU A 76 6.66 -9.28 -17.88
C GLU A 76 6.96 -9.41 -16.39
N ALA A 77 8.03 -8.78 -15.90
CA ALA A 77 8.36 -8.76 -14.49
C ALA A 77 7.26 -8.10 -13.64
N ARG A 78 6.68 -6.99 -14.12
CA ARG A 78 5.55 -6.33 -13.47
C ARG A 78 4.34 -7.26 -13.37
N HIS A 79 4.00 -7.95 -14.46
CA HIS A 79 2.88 -8.89 -14.47
C HIS A 79 3.09 -10.01 -13.45
N ASP A 80 4.24 -10.66 -13.45
CA ASP A 80 4.53 -11.78 -12.55
C ASP A 80 4.48 -11.37 -11.08
N LEU A 81 5.05 -10.22 -10.75
CA LEU A 81 5.03 -9.70 -9.37
C LEU A 81 3.64 -9.25 -8.93
N LEU A 82 2.83 -8.70 -9.83
CA LEU A 82 1.44 -8.35 -9.51
C LEU A 82 0.54 -9.58 -9.37
N VAL A 83 0.78 -10.65 -10.12
CA VAL A 83 0.10 -11.94 -9.90
C VAL A 83 0.40 -12.47 -8.50
N GLU A 84 1.67 -12.49 -8.10
CA GLU A 84 2.08 -12.91 -6.75
C GLU A 84 1.48 -12.01 -5.66
N TYR A 85 1.45 -10.71 -5.88
CA TYR A 85 0.81 -9.73 -5.01
C TYR A 85 -0.68 -10.00 -4.84
N ASN A 86 -1.41 -10.20 -5.92
CA ASN A 86 -2.84 -10.49 -5.88
C ASN A 86 -3.15 -11.84 -5.20
N ASP A 87 -2.32 -12.86 -5.40
CA ASP A 87 -2.44 -14.14 -4.72
C ASP A 87 -2.32 -13.98 -3.20
N ILE A 88 -1.37 -13.17 -2.73
CA ILE A 88 -1.21 -12.87 -1.31
C ILE A 88 -2.43 -12.12 -0.76
N LEU A 89 -2.94 -11.12 -1.48
CA LEU A 89 -4.14 -10.38 -1.07
C LEU A 89 -5.37 -11.29 -0.96
N GLU A 90 -5.56 -12.18 -1.90
CA GLU A 90 -6.66 -13.15 -1.88
C GLU A 90 -6.55 -14.11 -0.68
N GLU A 91 -5.35 -14.59 -0.39
CA GLU A 91 -5.11 -15.46 0.76
C GLU A 91 -5.37 -14.75 2.09
N ILE A 92 -4.98 -13.48 2.21
CA ILE A 92 -5.29 -12.64 3.37
C ILE A 92 -6.80 -12.41 3.50
N ALA A 93 -7.51 -12.15 2.40
CA ALA A 93 -8.95 -11.95 2.39
C ALA A 93 -9.72 -13.20 2.86
N ASN A 94 -9.16 -14.39 2.65
CA ASN A 94 -9.76 -15.67 3.05
C ASN A 94 -9.37 -16.11 4.47
N LEU A 95 -8.52 -15.36 5.18
CA LEU A 95 -8.21 -15.67 6.59
C LEU A 95 -9.43 -15.47 7.48
N PRO A 96 -9.64 -16.37 8.47
CA PRO A 96 -10.71 -16.19 9.44
C PRO A 96 -10.47 -14.89 10.23
N MET A 97 -11.49 -14.07 10.33
CA MET A 97 -11.42 -12.80 11.06
C MET A 97 -11.84 -12.98 12.51
N SER A 98 -11.12 -12.30 13.39
CA SER A 98 -11.49 -12.21 14.83
C SER A 98 -12.73 -11.36 15.06
N PHE A 99 -13.03 -10.44 14.12
CA PHE A 99 -14.20 -9.55 14.16
C PHE A 99 -14.80 -9.47 12.76
N GLY A 100 -16.12 -9.62 12.66
CA GLY A 100 -16.83 -9.77 11.40
C GLY A 100 -16.40 -8.82 10.29
N SER A 101 -16.05 -9.39 9.14
CA SER A 101 -15.83 -8.62 7.93
C SER A 101 -17.17 -8.30 7.29
N VAL A 102 -17.29 -7.10 6.80
CA VAL A 102 -18.32 -6.77 5.82
C VAL A 102 -17.66 -6.89 4.45
N ASP A 103 -18.18 -7.75 3.60
CA ASP A 103 -17.84 -7.74 2.17
C ASP A 103 -18.33 -6.42 1.60
N ILE A 104 -17.38 -5.49 1.40
CA ILE A 104 -17.71 -4.11 1.06
C ILE A 104 -17.82 -3.90 -0.44
N VAL A 105 -17.19 -4.75 -1.24
CA VAL A 105 -17.20 -4.67 -2.69
C VAL A 105 -17.58 -6.01 -3.29
N ASP A 106 -18.68 -6.01 -4.04
CA ASP A 106 -19.05 -7.11 -4.92
C ASP A 106 -17.99 -7.24 -6.02
N LYS A 107 -17.35 -8.39 -6.10
CA LYS A 107 -16.28 -8.65 -7.06
C LYS A 107 -16.78 -8.53 -8.51
N ASP A 108 -18.00 -8.94 -8.77
CA ASP A 108 -18.62 -8.84 -10.10
C ASP A 108 -18.88 -7.39 -10.49
N LEU A 109 -19.31 -6.56 -9.55
CA LEU A 109 -19.50 -5.13 -9.76
C LEU A 109 -18.17 -4.41 -10.02
N ALA A 110 -17.12 -4.79 -9.31
CA ALA A 110 -15.78 -4.26 -9.49
C ALA A 110 -15.20 -4.62 -10.86
N ASP A 111 -15.35 -5.86 -11.29
CA ASP A 111 -14.91 -6.34 -12.61
C ASP A 111 -15.68 -5.66 -13.75
N MET A 112 -16.98 -5.45 -13.59
CA MET A 112 -17.82 -4.73 -14.54
C MET A 112 -17.37 -3.27 -14.66
N ASN A 113 -17.12 -2.60 -13.54
CA ASN A 113 -16.65 -1.20 -13.52
C ASN A 113 -15.25 -1.07 -14.11
N SER A 114 -14.35 -2.00 -13.84
CA SER A 114 -13.02 -2.04 -14.45
C SER A 114 -13.09 -2.15 -15.97
N SER A 115 -13.99 -3.01 -16.49
CA SER A 115 -14.22 -3.16 -17.94
C SER A 115 -14.76 -1.87 -18.58
N ILE A 116 -15.66 -1.17 -17.90
CA ILE A 116 -16.21 0.12 -18.38
C ILE A 116 -15.11 1.18 -18.40
N LEU A 117 -14.30 1.28 -17.34
CA LEU A 117 -13.22 2.25 -17.25
C LEU A 117 -12.14 1.99 -18.31
N SER A 118 -11.77 0.75 -18.56
CA SER A 118 -10.77 0.39 -19.57
C SER A 118 -11.21 0.71 -21.00
N LYS A 119 -12.52 0.76 -21.26
CA LYS A 119 -13.07 1.21 -22.55
C LYS A 119 -13.07 2.73 -22.71
N LYS A 120 -13.13 3.46 -21.59
CA LYS A 120 -13.26 4.92 -21.58
C LYS A 120 -11.92 5.63 -21.50
N PHE A 121 -10.93 4.99 -20.87
CA PHE A 121 -9.59 5.56 -20.63
C PHE A 121 -8.53 4.67 -21.29
N SER A 122 -7.57 5.30 -21.95
CA SER A 122 -6.42 4.63 -22.53
C SER A 122 -5.29 4.48 -21.49
N GLU A 123 -4.29 3.65 -21.79
CA GLU A 123 -3.08 3.52 -20.94
C GLU A 123 -2.30 4.84 -20.79
N LYS A 124 -2.59 5.83 -21.61
CA LYS A 124 -1.95 7.15 -21.57
C LYS A 124 -2.69 8.16 -20.70
N ASP A 125 -3.92 7.84 -20.34
CA ASP A 125 -4.74 8.72 -19.53
C ASP A 125 -4.41 8.51 -18.03
N HIS A 126 -4.40 9.60 -17.30
CA HIS A 126 -4.22 9.55 -15.84
C HIS A 126 -5.60 9.59 -15.16
N LEU A 127 -5.99 8.48 -14.53
CA LEU A 127 -7.21 8.41 -13.76
C LEU A 127 -6.89 8.63 -12.28
N VAL A 128 -7.50 9.65 -11.69
CA VAL A 128 -7.45 9.90 -10.25
C VAL A 128 -8.87 9.84 -9.69
N ILE A 129 -9.08 8.94 -8.73
CA ILE A 129 -10.35 8.80 -8.03
C ILE A 129 -10.17 9.27 -6.60
N CYS A 130 -10.88 10.33 -6.23
CA CYS A 130 -10.86 10.87 -4.87
C CYS A 130 -12.09 10.39 -4.10
N ILE A 131 -11.87 9.79 -2.92
CA ILE A 131 -12.93 9.34 -2.04
C ILE A 131 -12.95 10.24 -0.80
N SER A 132 -13.99 11.06 -0.69
CA SER A 132 -14.30 11.80 0.53
C SER A 132 -15.14 10.93 1.48
N ARG A 133 -14.80 10.92 2.75
CA ARG A 133 -15.48 10.08 3.74
C ARG A 133 -15.69 10.78 5.07
N SER A 134 -16.75 10.39 5.77
CA SER A 134 -16.94 10.69 7.18
C SER A 134 -16.21 9.68 8.05
N HIS A 135 -15.86 10.05 9.27
CA HIS A 135 -15.29 9.12 10.23
C HIS A 135 -16.24 7.93 10.49
N GLY A 136 -15.72 6.72 10.45
CA GLY A 136 -16.51 5.50 10.69
C GLY A 136 -17.33 4.98 9.49
N SER A 137 -17.23 5.60 8.32
CA SER A 137 -17.99 5.21 7.11
C SER A 137 -17.38 4.05 6.29
N ALA A 138 -16.35 3.38 6.77
CA ALA A 138 -15.58 2.37 6.04
C ALA A 138 -14.97 2.86 4.70
N GLY A 139 -14.89 4.15 4.46
CA GLY A 139 -14.39 4.73 3.21
C GLY A 139 -12.95 4.33 2.88
N THR A 140 -12.09 4.09 3.88
CA THR A 140 -10.73 3.59 3.68
C THR A 140 -10.76 2.16 3.11
N ASP A 141 -11.61 1.30 3.63
CA ASP A 141 -11.77 -0.09 3.17
C ASP A 141 -12.32 -0.15 1.75
N ILE A 142 -13.33 0.68 1.46
CA ILE A 142 -13.92 0.81 0.12
C ILE A 142 -12.86 1.32 -0.86
N GLY A 143 -12.11 2.34 -0.48
CA GLY A 143 -11.04 2.91 -1.32
C GLY A 143 -9.96 1.91 -1.67
N PHE A 144 -9.52 1.12 -0.69
CA PHE A 144 -8.52 0.08 -0.90
C PHE A 144 -9.05 -1.04 -1.82
N ALA A 145 -10.26 -1.54 -1.55
CA ALA A 145 -10.88 -2.57 -2.37
C ALA A 145 -11.13 -2.10 -3.82
N LEU A 146 -11.51 -0.85 -4.00
CA LEU A 146 -11.69 -0.26 -5.32
C LEU A 146 -10.37 -0.14 -6.08
N ALA A 147 -9.30 0.29 -5.42
CA ALA A 147 -7.98 0.38 -6.02
C ALA A 147 -7.46 -1.00 -6.48
N GLU A 148 -7.70 -2.04 -5.68
CA GLU A 148 -7.37 -3.42 -6.05
C GLU A 148 -8.19 -3.90 -7.26
N ALA A 149 -9.49 -3.67 -7.24
CA ALA A 149 -10.38 -4.07 -8.33
C ALA A 149 -10.06 -3.39 -9.66
N LEU A 150 -9.63 -2.14 -9.62
CA LEU A 150 -9.24 -1.36 -10.79
C LEU A 150 -7.75 -1.50 -11.16
N HIS A 151 -6.97 -2.21 -10.38
CA HIS A 151 -5.51 -2.36 -10.55
C HIS A 151 -4.77 -1.01 -10.62
N ILE A 152 -5.21 -0.05 -9.82
CA ILE A 152 -4.59 1.27 -9.69
C ILE A 152 -3.93 1.45 -8.32
N ASN A 153 -3.05 2.44 -8.22
CA ASN A 153 -2.38 2.76 -6.97
C ASN A 153 -3.38 3.27 -5.92
N TYR A 154 -3.12 2.92 -4.67
CA TYR A 154 -3.88 3.37 -3.53
C TYR A 154 -3.05 4.31 -2.65
N TYR A 155 -3.64 5.43 -2.30
CA TYR A 155 -3.03 6.42 -1.42
C TYR A 155 -4.03 6.85 -0.35
N ASP A 156 -3.69 6.64 0.89
CA ASP A 156 -4.33 7.25 2.05
C ASP A 156 -3.31 8.08 2.83
N GLU A 157 -3.74 8.70 3.90
CA GLU A 157 -2.86 9.52 4.74
C GLU A 157 -1.66 8.72 5.28
N SER A 158 -1.89 7.48 5.67
CA SER A 158 -0.85 6.60 6.19
C SER A 158 0.19 6.24 5.12
N VAL A 159 -0.26 5.84 3.92
CA VAL A 159 0.60 5.53 2.78
C VAL A 159 1.42 6.75 2.38
N LEU A 160 0.79 7.92 2.27
CA LEU A 160 1.47 9.15 1.88
C LEU A 160 2.49 9.59 2.92
N ASN A 161 2.18 9.48 4.20
CA ASN A 161 3.12 9.81 5.27
C ASN A 161 4.34 8.88 5.26
N GLN A 162 4.16 7.59 5.04
CA GLN A 162 5.26 6.65 4.92
C GLN A 162 6.18 6.97 3.73
N ILE A 163 5.60 7.34 2.58
CA ILE A 163 6.38 7.77 1.40
C ILE A 163 7.16 9.04 1.71
N LEU A 164 6.53 10.02 2.35
CA LEU A 164 7.19 11.28 2.73
C LEU A 164 8.33 11.06 3.72
N ASP A 165 8.12 10.23 4.73
CA ASP A 165 9.15 9.92 5.73
C ASP A 165 10.38 9.26 5.09
N ARG A 166 10.18 8.39 4.11
CA ARG A 166 11.27 7.77 3.36
C ARG A 166 12.00 8.74 2.46
N ARG A 167 11.27 9.64 1.80
CA ARG A 167 11.88 10.70 1.00
C ARG A 167 12.69 11.64 1.89
N ASP A 168 12.16 12.02 3.03
CA ASP A 168 12.86 12.86 4.00
C ASP A 168 14.12 12.16 4.53
N ALA A 169 14.04 10.88 4.87
CA ALA A 169 15.19 10.10 5.31
C ALA A 169 16.27 9.98 4.21
N LYS A 170 15.87 9.86 2.95
CA LYS A 170 16.80 9.82 1.82
C LYS A 170 17.47 11.15 1.55
N GLU A 171 16.71 12.25 1.62
CA GLU A 171 17.20 13.60 1.33
C GLU A 171 18.03 14.18 2.47
N PHE A 172 17.61 13.95 3.71
CA PHE A 172 18.20 14.59 4.91
C PHE A 172 18.94 13.60 5.82
N GLY A 173 18.94 12.30 5.48
CA GLY A 173 19.46 11.24 6.35
C GLY A 173 18.62 11.07 7.61
N ALA A 174 19.24 10.63 8.70
CA ALA A 174 18.59 10.46 9.99
C ALA A 174 18.47 11.78 10.81
N ASP A 175 18.78 12.91 10.22
CA ASP A 175 18.80 14.22 10.90
C ASP A 175 17.39 14.82 10.95
N ALA A 176 16.66 14.51 12.02
CA ALA A 176 15.32 15.04 12.26
C ALA A 176 15.28 16.59 12.35
N ALA A 177 16.38 17.24 12.74
CA ALA A 177 16.45 18.69 12.79
C ALA A 177 16.43 19.30 11.39
N LYS A 178 17.16 18.75 10.44
CA LYS A 178 17.13 19.20 9.02
C LYS A 178 15.77 19.04 8.40
N VAL A 179 15.06 17.95 8.67
CA VAL A 179 13.68 17.75 8.22
C VAL A 179 12.76 18.81 8.81
N SER A 180 12.90 19.11 10.12
CA SER A 180 12.12 20.15 10.80
C SER A 180 12.40 21.54 10.24
N ASP A 181 13.64 21.87 9.97
CA ASP A 181 14.05 23.17 9.41
C ASP A 181 13.56 23.33 7.97
N PHE A 182 13.63 22.29 7.15
CA PHE A 182 13.06 22.30 5.82
C PHE A 182 11.54 22.58 5.85
N LYS A 183 10.80 21.92 6.73
CA LYS A 183 9.35 22.15 6.92
C LYS A 183 9.07 23.60 7.36
N ARG A 184 9.92 24.16 8.20
CA ARG A 184 9.78 25.56 8.69
C ARG A 184 10.12 26.59 7.63
N TYR A 185 11.15 26.32 6.82
CA TYR A 185 11.62 27.24 5.77
C TYR A 185 10.54 27.60 4.74
N HIS A 186 9.62 26.70 4.47
CA HIS A 186 8.53 26.94 3.53
C HIS A 186 7.34 27.73 4.11
N GLY A 187 7.42 28.20 5.37
CA GLY A 187 6.43 29.09 5.99
C GLY A 187 5.04 28.49 6.14
N LEU A 188 4.90 27.18 5.98
CA LEU A 188 3.64 26.47 6.01
C LEU A 188 3.37 25.92 7.42
N SER A 189 2.12 25.93 7.85
CA SER A 189 1.73 25.16 9.02
C SER A 189 2.07 23.67 8.81
N LYS A 190 2.24 22.90 9.89
CA LYS A 190 2.50 21.45 9.75
C LYS A 190 1.44 20.76 8.90
N LYS A 191 0.19 21.18 9.02
CA LYS A 191 -0.95 20.61 8.27
C LYS A 191 -0.89 21.00 6.80
N ASP A 192 -0.65 22.26 6.50
CA ASP A 192 -0.59 22.76 5.11
C ASP A 192 0.64 22.24 4.37
N ALA A 193 1.78 22.17 5.05
CA ALA A 193 3.00 21.59 4.48
C ALA A 193 2.81 20.11 4.15
N SER A 194 2.16 19.33 5.03
CA SER A 194 1.84 17.94 4.79
C SER A 194 0.92 17.79 3.58
N PHE A 195 -0.15 18.56 3.52
CA PHE A 195 -1.10 18.55 2.41
C PHE A 195 -0.42 18.89 1.07
N PHE A 196 0.36 19.95 1.04
CA PHE A 196 1.07 20.36 -0.18
C PHE A 196 2.07 19.28 -0.66
N ARG A 197 2.81 18.67 0.26
CA ARG A 197 3.75 17.61 -0.07
C ARG A 197 3.04 16.33 -0.53
N GLN A 198 1.91 15.99 0.07
CA GLN A 198 1.10 14.85 -0.32
C GLN A 198 0.51 15.04 -1.72
N SER A 199 -0.02 16.23 -2.01
CA SER A 199 -0.54 16.53 -3.36
C SER A 199 0.54 16.45 -4.43
N ALA A 200 1.75 16.91 -4.16
CA ALA A 200 2.88 16.81 -5.10
C ALA A 200 3.38 15.37 -5.35
N LEU A 201 2.97 14.40 -4.53
CA LEU A 201 3.27 12.97 -4.78
C LEU A 201 2.27 12.31 -5.72
N ILE A 202 1.06 12.84 -5.79
CA ILE A 202 -0.05 12.27 -6.55
C ILE A 202 -0.11 12.89 -7.95
N CYS A 203 0.20 14.16 -8.08
CA CYS A 203 0.25 14.90 -9.34
C CYS A 203 1.61 14.84 -10.01
#